data_4bcfff41b6ab54b263ccccc1ccd57302
#
_entry.id   4bcfff41b6ab54b263ccccc1ccd57302
#
_cell.length_a   1.000
_cell.length_b   1.000
_cell.length_c   1.000
_cell.angle_alpha   90.00
_cell.angle_beta   90.00
_cell.angle_gamma   90.00
#
_symmetry.space_group_name_H-M   'P 1'
#
loop_
_entity.id
_entity.type
_entity.pdbx_description
1 polymer ?
#
loop_
_entity_poly.entity_id
_entity_poly.type
_entity_poly.pdbx_seq_one_letter_code
_entity_poly.pdbx_strand_id
1 'polypeptide(L)'
;MSRFNKLVFSVAALIVLASAGITARADTITIVGVQTGQASTATIVCDFNSQTNTLTFTVTNTSNITSPGSTSTITGIGYDLPPGGNANASGLNGFTGMQAPSLSANFTFSDADLGNVPAGFNSTVLDFGFITGNSGNFNGGNPNDGLAPDESASFTVTGAAFSGFTEEQICNAVFVRFQNVPGNIGSDVGIPTSSSVPEPSSILLLGSAFVGFGGYARRRLRMRG
;
A
#
# COMPACT_ATOMS: atom_id res chain seq x y z
N MET A 1 48.14 -20.10 -12.36
CA MET A 1 47.14 -19.05 -12.07
C MET A 1 47.59 -18.32 -10.80
N SER A 2 47.95 -17.04 -10.92
CA SER A 2 48.53 -16.29 -9.80
C SER A 2 47.48 -16.02 -8.73
N ARG A 3 47.92 -15.88 -7.48
CA ARG A 3 47.02 -15.54 -6.33
C ARG A 3 46.22 -14.23 -6.56
N PHE A 4 46.77 -13.35 -7.38
CA PHE A 4 46.14 -12.10 -7.78
C PHE A 4 44.86 -12.29 -8.58
N ASN A 5 44.85 -13.21 -9.58
CA ASN A 5 43.66 -13.51 -10.39
C ASN A 5 42.49 -14.09 -9.54
N LYS A 6 42.82 -14.83 -8.46
CA LYS A 6 41.78 -15.40 -7.59
C LYS A 6 41.13 -14.33 -6.71
N LEU A 7 41.88 -13.30 -6.31
CA LEU A 7 41.35 -12.18 -5.53
C LEU A 7 40.42 -11.32 -6.35
N VAL A 8 40.82 -10.99 -7.59
CA VAL A 8 40.02 -10.19 -8.53
C VAL A 8 38.69 -10.87 -8.86
N PHE A 9 38.70 -12.19 -9.08
CA PHE A 9 37.45 -12.95 -9.33
C PHE A 9 36.52 -12.97 -8.10
N SER A 10 37.06 -13.04 -6.88
CA SER A 10 36.26 -13.04 -5.65
C SER A 10 35.62 -11.67 -5.37
N VAL A 11 36.31 -10.58 -5.66
CA VAL A 11 35.79 -9.21 -5.52
C VAL A 11 34.75 -8.92 -6.59
N ALA A 12 34.96 -9.33 -7.83
CA ALA A 12 33.99 -9.15 -8.91
C ALA A 12 32.70 -9.94 -8.65
N ALA A 13 32.77 -11.16 -8.12
CA ALA A 13 31.60 -11.94 -7.75
C ALA A 13 30.80 -11.31 -6.60
N LEU A 14 31.49 -10.67 -5.64
CA LEU A 14 30.84 -9.97 -4.55
C LEU A 14 30.11 -8.69 -5.01
N ILE A 15 30.70 -7.97 -5.96
CA ILE A 15 30.08 -6.74 -6.54
C ILE A 15 28.86 -7.11 -7.39
N VAL A 16 28.88 -8.19 -8.13
CA VAL A 16 27.73 -8.66 -8.92
C VAL A 16 26.57 -9.11 -8.03
N LEU A 17 26.83 -9.71 -6.86
CA LEU A 17 25.76 -10.03 -5.90
C LEU A 17 25.17 -8.78 -5.23
N ALA A 18 25.96 -7.73 -5.04
CA ALA A 18 25.48 -6.48 -4.45
C ALA A 18 24.62 -5.63 -5.42
N SER A 19 24.74 -5.89 -6.72
CA SER A 19 23.94 -5.24 -7.77
C SER A 19 22.68 -6.04 -8.17
N ALA A 20 22.41 -7.18 -7.54
CA ALA A 20 21.11 -7.82 -7.62
C ALA A 20 20.08 -6.85 -7.00
N GLY A 21 19.46 -6.07 -7.88
CA GLY A 21 18.59 -4.96 -7.53
C GLY A 21 17.58 -5.38 -6.46
N ILE A 22 17.42 -4.56 -5.46
CA ILE A 22 16.30 -4.62 -4.53
C ILE A 22 15.07 -4.44 -5.43
N THR A 23 14.44 -5.53 -5.82
CA THR A 23 13.12 -5.45 -6.45
C THR A 23 12.21 -4.88 -5.39
N ALA A 24 11.74 -3.65 -5.61
CA ALA A 24 10.65 -3.09 -4.81
C ALA A 24 9.55 -4.15 -4.77
N ARG A 25 9.20 -4.59 -3.58
CA ARG A 25 8.13 -5.56 -3.39
C ARG A 25 6.92 -4.78 -2.93
N ALA A 26 5.86 -4.87 -3.69
CA ALA A 26 4.61 -4.24 -3.31
C ALA A 26 4.14 -4.73 -1.94
N ASP A 27 3.84 -3.80 -1.05
CA ASP A 27 3.31 -4.11 0.27
C ASP A 27 1.83 -4.47 0.18
N THR A 28 1.41 -5.47 0.96
CA THR A 28 0.00 -5.85 1.06
C THR A 28 -0.56 -5.41 2.40
N ILE A 29 -1.58 -4.57 2.37
CA ILE A 29 -2.20 -3.99 3.55
C ILE A 29 -3.63 -4.52 3.66
N THR A 30 -4.00 -4.98 4.84
CA THR A 30 -5.37 -5.36 5.16
C THR A 30 -6.10 -4.20 5.83
N ILE A 31 -7.24 -3.85 5.29
CA ILE A 31 -8.14 -2.82 5.82
C ILE A 31 -9.32 -3.50 6.47
N VAL A 32 -9.71 -3.02 7.65
CA VAL A 32 -10.89 -3.54 8.37
C VAL A 32 -11.75 -2.38 8.82
N GLY A 33 -13.05 -2.51 8.66
CA GLY A 33 -14.04 -1.52 9.09
C GLY A 33 -13.99 -1.26 10.59
N VAL A 34 -14.01 -0.01 11.00
CA VAL A 34 -13.92 0.39 12.41
C VAL A 34 -15.15 -0.04 13.18
N GLN A 35 -16.34 0.06 12.58
CA GLN A 35 -17.62 -0.27 13.21
C GLN A 35 -18.11 -1.67 12.83
N THR A 36 -17.87 -2.09 11.59
CA THR A 36 -18.40 -3.36 11.04
C THR A 36 -17.41 -4.52 11.15
N GLY A 37 -16.14 -4.24 11.50
CA GLY A 37 -15.11 -5.26 11.59
C GLY A 37 -14.95 -6.02 10.27
N GLN A 38 -14.92 -7.34 10.36
CA GLN A 38 -14.69 -8.24 9.21
C GLN A 38 -15.83 -8.23 8.16
N ALA A 39 -16.96 -7.58 8.43
CA ALA A 39 -18.03 -7.44 7.45
C ALA A 39 -17.70 -6.42 6.36
N SER A 40 -16.76 -5.49 6.62
CA SER A 40 -16.29 -4.52 5.65
C SER A 40 -14.76 -4.56 5.63
N THR A 41 -14.19 -5.21 4.63
CA THR A 41 -12.75 -5.40 4.51
C THR A 41 -12.26 -5.08 3.10
N ALA A 42 -11.00 -4.65 3.01
CA ALA A 42 -10.30 -4.51 1.74
C ALA A 42 -8.85 -4.99 1.87
N THR A 43 -8.29 -5.37 0.75
CA THR A 43 -6.86 -5.60 0.61
C THR A 43 -6.29 -4.57 -0.36
N ILE A 44 -5.18 -3.95 0.01
CA ILE A 44 -4.48 -2.98 -0.83
C ILE A 44 -3.08 -3.50 -1.10
N VAL A 45 -2.76 -3.65 -2.38
CA VAL A 45 -1.39 -3.91 -2.83
C VAL A 45 -0.80 -2.58 -3.25
N CYS A 46 0.26 -2.15 -2.57
CA CYS A 46 0.83 -0.81 -2.66
C CYS A 46 2.30 -0.89 -3.08
N ASP A 47 2.72 -0.04 -4.00
CA ASP A 47 4.10 0.11 -4.48
C ASP A 47 4.41 1.59 -4.65
N PHE A 48 5.49 2.07 -4.03
CA PHE A 48 5.93 3.45 -4.13
C PHE A 48 7.33 3.57 -4.71
N ASN A 49 7.42 4.25 -5.83
CA ASN A 49 8.69 4.58 -6.47
C ASN A 49 9.16 5.99 -6.04
N SER A 50 10.11 6.05 -5.12
CA SER A 50 10.67 7.30 -4.61
C SER A 50 11.50 8.09 -5.62
N GLN A 51 11.97 7.47 -6.71
CA GLN A 51 12.73 8.17 -7.76
C GLN A 51 11.82 8.99 -8.68
N THR A 52 10.60 8.51 -8.88
CA THR A 52 9.59 9.17 -9.71
C THR A 52 8.49 9.85 -8.90
N ASN A 53 8.53 9.73 -7.57
CA ASN A 53 7.46 10.17 -6.66
C ASN A 53 6.09 9.65 -7.12
N THR A 54 6.02 8.35 -7.42
CA THR A 54 4.84 7.71 -7.96
C THR A 54 4.39 6.58 -7.04
N LEU A 55 3.16 6.67 -6.58
CA LEU A 55 2.44 5.65 -5.85
C LEU A 55 1.53 4.90 -6.81
N THR A 56 1.65 3.57 -6.85
CA THR A 56 0.72 2.69 -7.57
C THR A 56 0.10 1.74 -6.57
N PHE A 57 -1.22 1.60 -6.59
CA PHE A 57 -1.89 0.69 -5.68
C PHE A 57 -3.12 0.06 -6.32
N THR A 58 -3.42 -1.16 -5.88
CA THR A 58 -4.63 -1.90 -6.28
C THR A 58 -5.45 -2.19 -5.04
N VAL A 59 -6.71 -1.79 -5.05
CA VAL A 59 -7.67 -2.03 -3.98
C VAL A 59 -8.60 -3.16 -4.41
N THR A 60 -8.73 -4.16 -3.56
CA THR A 60 -9.70 -5.25 -3.72
C THR A 60 -10.67 -5.21 -2.55
N ASN A 61 -11.96 -5.18 -2.83
CA ASN A 61 -12.98 -5.31 -1.80
C ASN A 61 -13.11 -6.78 -1.39
N THR A 62 -12.69 -7.09 -0.17
CA THR A 62 -12.70 -8.45 0.40
C THR A 62 -13.81 -8.63 1.45
N SER A 63 -14.80 -7.73 1.46
CA SER A 63 -15.90 -7.76 2.42
C SER A 63 -16.68 -9.06 2.35
N ASN A 64 -16.94 -9.65 3.51
CA ASN A 64 -17.74 -10.86 3.61
C ASN A 64 -19.21 -10.51 3.91
N ILE A 65 -20.05 -10.58 2.90
CA ILE A 65 -21.45 -10.22 3.02
C ILE A 65 -22.27 -11.43 3.47
N THR A 66 -22.63 -11.42 4.75
CA THR A 66 -23.52 -12.44 5.32
C THR A 66 -24.95 -11.94 5.53
N SER A 67 -25.17 -10.62 5.37
CA SER A 67 -26.47 -9.99 5.65
C SER A 67 -27.20 -9.63 4.36
N PRO A 68 -28.46 -10.05 4.17
CA PRO A 68 -29.26 -9.67 3.02
C PRO A 68 -29.40 -8.13 2.91
N GLY A 69 -29.21 -7.61 1.69
CA GLY A 69 -29.37 -6.18 1.40
C GLY A 69 -28.16 -5.30 1.74
N SER A 70 -27.08 -5.88 2.24
CA SER A 70 -25.81 -5.21 2.48
C SER A 70 -24.82 -5.59 1.37
N THR A 71 -24.04 -4.63 0.91
CA THR A 71 -23.01 -4.87 -0.11
C THR A 71 -21.60 -4.47 0.33
N SER A 72 -21.49 -3.71 1.43
CA SER A 72 -20.19 -3.15 1.87
C SER A 72 -19.35 -2.63 0.70
N THR A 73 -19.94 -1.80 -0.15
CA THR A 73 -19.31 -1.29 -1.37
C THR A 73 -18.26 -0.26 -1.03
N ILE A 74 -17.07 -0.35 -1.60
CA ILE A 74 -16.04 0.69 -1.46
C ILE A 74 -16.39 1.88 -2.36
N THR A 75 -16.56 3.05 -1.74
CA THR A 75 -16.93 4.29 -2.43
C THR A 75 -15.90 5.40 -2.30
N GLY A 76 -14.87 5.20 -1.49
CA GLY A 76 -13.79 6.17 -1.32
C GLY A 76 -12.50 5.51 -0.85
N ILE A 77 -11.38 6.03 -1.33
CA ILE A 77 -10.04 5.67 -0.92
C ILE A 77 -9.31 6.98 -0.67
N GLY A 78 -8.83 7.22 0.54
CA GLY A 78 -8.17 8.46 0.92
C GLY A 78 -6.83 8.22 1.56
N TYR A 79 -5.96 9.20 1.52
CA TYR A 79 -4.62 9.16 2.11
C TYR A 79 -4.40 10.38 3.00
N ASP A 80 -3.86 10.14 4.20
CA ASP A 80 -3.44 11.14 5.18
C ASP A 80 -1.97 10.88 5.54
N LEU A 81 -1.06 11.55 4.82
CA LEU A 81 0.38 11.31 4.92
C LEU A 81 0.96 11.88 6.21
N PRO A 82 1.96 11.23 6.85
CA PRO A 82 2.65 11.79 8.00
C PRO A 82 3.45 13.07 7.63
N PRO A 83 3.53 14.10 8.48
CA PRO A 83 3.03 14.20 9.83
C PRO A 83 1.56 14.60 9.92
N GLY A 84 0.76 14.15 8.99
CA GLY A 84 -0.68 14.35 8.94
C GLY A 84 -1.37 14.00 10.26
N GLY A 85 -2.66 14.08 10.30
CA GLY A 85 -3.42 13.89 11.54
C GLY A 85 -3.49 15.13 12.41
N ASN A 86 -3.14 16.27 11.88
CA ASN A 86 -3.36 17.52 12.54
C ASN A 86 -4.77 18.01 12.18
N ALA A 87 -5.69 17.94 13.14
CA ALA A 87 -7.09 18.31 12.97
C ALA A 87 -7.33 19.73 12.39
N ASN A 88 -6.28 20.51 12.20
CA ASN A 88 -6.32 21.89 11.72
C ASN A 88 -5.27 22.19 10.61
N ALA A 89 -4.56 21.19 10.11
CA ALA A 89 -3.67 21.39 8.99
C ALA A 89 -4.46 21.24 7.68
N SER A 90 -4.26 22.14 6.73
CA SER A 90 -4.62 21.89 5.35
C SER A 90 -3.82 20.68 4.88
N GLY A 91 -4.45 19.80 4.12
CA GLY A 91 -3.80 18.64 3.52
C GLY A 91 -2.64 19.05 2.61
N LEU A 92 -1.72 18.13 2.39
CA LEU A 92 -0.71 18.32 1.36
C LEU A 92 -1.41 18.39 -0.01
N ASN A 93 -0.85 19.15 -0.91
CA ASN A 93 -1.38 19.33 -2.26
C ASN A 93 -0.29 19.15 -3.33
N GLY A 94 -0.67 19.21 -4.60
CA GLY A 94 0.23 19.02 -5.71
C GLY A 94 0.36 17.57 -6.16
N PHE A 95 -0.69 16.79 -5.90
CA PHE A 95 -0.83 15.44 -6.41
C PHE A 95 -1.66 15.41 -7.70
N THR A 96 -1.36 14.47 -8.56
CA THR A 96 -2.18 14.11 -9.73
C THR A 96 -2.44 12.61 -9.68
N GLY A 97 -3.70 12.21 -9.85
CA GLY A 97 -4.09 10.82 -9.76
C GLY A 97 -4.98 10.38 -10.91
N MET A 98 -4.90 9.10 -11.23
CA MET A 98 -5.77 8.46 -12.21
C MET A 98 -6.14 7.05 -11.73
N GLN A 99 -7.36 6.64 -12.04
CA GLN A 99 -7.78 5.25 -11.98
C GLN A 99 -7.45 4.59 -13.33
N ALA A 100 -6.90 3.37 -13.29
CA ALA A 100 -6.82 2.55 -14.50
C ALA A 100 -8.24 2.22 -15.01
N PRO A 101 -8.46 2.09 -16.32
CA PRO A 101 -9.77 1.74 -16.86
C PRO A 101 -10.36 0.52 -16.16
N SER A 102 -11.57 0.64 -15.65
CA SER A 102 -12.32 -0.41 -14.97
C SER A 102 -13.73 -0.49 -15.57
N LEU A 103 -14.29 -1.68 -15.62
CA LEU A 103 -15.64 -1.91 -16.11
C LEU A 103 -16.71 -1.75 -15.00
N SER A 104 -16.31 -1.89 -13.75
CA SER A 104 -17.23 -1.97 -12.61
C SER A 104 -17.20 -0.77 -11.68
N ALA A 105 -16.12 0.04 -11.70
CA ALA A 105 -15.99 1.16 -10.78
C ALA A 105 -15.53 2.42 -11.49
N ASN A 106 -16.03 3.56 -11.02
CA ASN A 106 -15.68 4.87 -11.57
C ASN A 106 -15.36 5.85 -10.43
N PHE A 107 -14.06 6.02 -10.16
CA PHE A 107 -13.58 6.92 -9.14
C PHE A 107 -13.01 8.20 -9.78
N THR A 108 -13.32 9.32 -9.17
CA THR A 108 -12.74 10.62 -9.48
C THR A 108 -11.65 10.95 -8.48
N PHE A 109 -10.50 11.38 -8.97
CA PHE A 109 -9.40 11.86 -8.14
C PHE A 109 -9.71 13.25 -7.59
N SER A 110 -9.33 13.48 -6.35
CA SER A 110 -9.34 14.77 -5.68
C SER A 110 -8.01 15.01 -5.00
N ASP A 111 -7.41 16.16 -5.26
CA ASP A 111 -6.18 16.66 -4.64
C ASP A 111 -6.56 17.68 -3.56
N ALA A 112 -5.91 17.60 -2.43
CA ALA A 112 -6.05 18.47 -1.27
C ALA A 112 -7.45 18.55 -0.63
N ASP A 113 -7.46 18.74 0.67
CA ASP A 113 -8.62 19.15 1.46
C ASP A 113 -9.87 18.28 1.29
N LEU A 114 -9.69 16.96 1.11
CA LEU A 114 -10.79 16.03 1.19
C LEU A 114 -11.42 16.07 2.59
N GLY A 115 -12.31 17.02 2.76
CA GLY A 115 -13.05 17.22 4.01
C GLY A 115 -14.10 16.16 4.25
N ASN A 116 -14.81 16.31 5.37
CA ASN A 116 -15.88 15.42 5.82
C ASN A 116 -15.44 13.96 6.01
N VAL A 117 -14.26 13.78 6.56
CA VAL A 117 -13.83 12.47 7.04
C VAL A 117 -14.81 12.02 8.12
N PRO A 118 -15.37 10.81 8.05
CA PRO A 118 -16.35 10.34 9.03
C PRO A 118 -15.83 10.42 10.47
N ALA A 119 -16.76 10.65 11.42
CA ALA A 119 -16.43 10.66 12.84
C ALA A 119 -15.74 9.36 13.27
N GLY A 120 -14.68 9.46 14.04
CA GLY A 120 -13.86 8.34 14.47
C GLY A 120 -12.42 8.37 13.94
N PHE A 121 -12.14 9.30 13.03
CA PHE A 121 -10.77 9.60 12.58
C PHE A 121 -10.23 10.85 13.27
N ASN A 122 -8.95 10.83 13.59
CA ASN A 122 -8.26 12.00 14.17
C ASN A 122 -7.97 13.08 13.11
N SER A 123 -8.13 12.76 11.84
CA SER A 123 -7.95 13.69 10.73
C SER A 123 -9.27 14.25 10.26
N THR A 124 -9.34 15.55 10.05
CA THR A 124 -10.49 16.23 9.46
C THR A 124 -10.33 16.47 7.97
N VAL A 125 -9.12 16.27 7.45
CA VAL A 125 -8.74 16.54 6.07
C VAL A 125 -7.77 15.46 5.61
N LEU A 126 -8.03 14.89 4.44
CA LEU A 126 -7.10 13.96 3.77
C LEU A 126 -6.31 14.71 2.69
N ASP A 127 -5.07 14.29 2.45
CA ASP A 127 -4.20 14.92 1.48
C ASP A 127 -4.69 14.72 0.03
N PHE A 128 -5.07 13.50 -0.30
CA PHE A 128 -5.67 13.17 -1.59
C PHE A 128 -6.55 11.93 -1.49
N GLY A 129 -7.32 11.66 -2.54
CA GLY A 129 -8.10 10.43 -2.62
C GLY A 129 -8.87 10.25 -3.92
N PHE A 130 -9.55 9.13 -3.97
CA PHE A 130 -10.43 8.71 -5.05
C PHE A 130 -11.81 8.46 -4.49
N ILE A 131 -12.84 9.06 -5.09
CA ILE A 131 -14.21 9.01 -4.60
C ILE A 131 -15.14 8.73 -5.77
N THR A 132 -16.13 7.85 -5.55
CA THR A 132 -17.20 7.65 -6.54
C THR A 132 -18.19 8.80 -6.52
N GLY A 133 -18.65 9.22 -7.68
CA GLY A 133 -19.51 10.41 -7.81
C GLY A 133 -18.74 11.73 -7.76
N ASN A 134 -19.46 12.84 -7.87
CA ASN A 134 -18.89 14.18 -8.07
C ASN A 134 -18.84 15.03 -6.78
N SER A 135 -18.83 14.44 -5.61
CA SER A 135 -19.03 15.22 -4.37
C SER A 135 -17.80 15.99 -3.87
N GLY A 136 -16.59 15.67 -4.33
CA GLY A 136 -15.36 16.31 -3.83
C GLY A 136 -15.09 16.10 -2.32
N ASN A 137 -15.92 15.32 -1.65
CA ASN A 137 -15.85 15.07 -0.21
C ASN A 137 -15.74 13.57 0.06
N PHE A 138 -14.87 13.19 0.99
CA PHE A 138 -14.72 11.79 1.40
C PHE A 138 -16.02 11.18 1.97
N ASN A 139 -16.92 12.03 2.46
CA ASN A 139 -18.23 11.64 2.96
C ASN A 139 -19.28 11.38 1.88
N GLY A 140 -19.02 11.77 0.63
CA GLY A 140 -19.83 11.46 -0.53
C GLY A 140 -19.52 10.07 -1.09
N GLY A 141 -20.09 9.77 -2.19
CA GLY A 141 -19.85 8.56 -2.96
C GLY A 141 -21.15 7.96 -3.46
N ASN A 142 -21.06 7.37 -4.65
CA ASN A 142 -22.16 6.63 -5.25
C ASN A 142 -21.86 5.13 -5.15
N PRO A 143 -22.61 4.35 -4.38
CA PRO A 143 -22.35 2.91 -4.26
C PRO A 143 -22.49 2.16 -5.59
N ASN A 144 -23.25 2.68 -6.54
CA ASN A 144 -23.41 2.05 -7.86
C ASN A 144 -22.17 2.18 -8.74
N ASP A 145 -21.28 3.13 -8.44
CA ASP A 145 -20.02 3.37 -9.15
C ASP A 145 -18.80 2.85 -8.36
N GLY A 146 -19.05 2.21 -7.20
CA GLY A 146 -18.02 1.70 -6.31
C GLY A 146 -17.59 0.27 -6.60
N LEU A 147 -16.63 -0.22 -5.82
CA LEU A 147 -16.19 -1.61 -5.86
C LEU A 147 -17.12 -2.47 -4.99
N ALA A 148 -17.88 -3.33 -5.62
CA ALA A 148 -18.62 -4.38 -4.94
C ALA A 148 -17.63 -5.46 -4.38
N PRO A 149 -18.06 -6.33 -3.47
CA PRO A 149 -17.23 -7.43 -3.01
C PRO A 149 -16.65 -8.26 -4.15
N ASP A 150 -15.41 -8.70 -3.97
CA ASP A 150 -14.59 -9.42 -4.95
C ASP A 150 -14.15 -8.58 -6.18
N GLU A 151 -14.53 -7.31 -6.25
CA GLU A 151 -14.05 -6.41 -7.30
C GLU A 151 -12.76 -5.67 -6.90
N SER A 152 -11.99 -5.27 -7.92
CA SER A 152 -10.72 -4.57 -7.76
C SER A 152 -10.58 -3.40 -8.73
N ALA A 153 -9.86 -2.36 -8.30
CA ALA A 153 -9.42 -1.28 -9.17
C ALA A 153 -7.98 -0.87 -8.84
N SER A 154 -7.25 -0.41 -9.85
CA SER A 154 -5.88 0.06 -9.73
C SER A 154 -5.81 1.57 -9.96
N PHE A 155 -4.90 2.20 -9.22
CA PHE A 155 -4.75 3.65 -9.17
C PHE A 155 -3.27 4.02 -9.24
N THR A 156 -2.99 5.18 -9.79
CA THR A 156 -1.65 5.77 -9.82
C THR A 156 -1.75 7.22 -9.38
N VAL A 157 -0.87 7.62 -8.46
CA VAL A 157 -0.77 9.01 -7.99
C VAL A 157 0.68 9.45 -8.10
N THR A 158 0.90 10.66 -8.62
CA THR A 158 2.22 11.28 -8.69
C THR A 158 2.18 12.64 -8.02
N GLY A 159 3.26 13.01 -7.34
CA GLY A 159 3.33 14.34 -6.73
C GLY A 159 4.68 14.59 -6.05
N ALA A 160 5.19 15.82 -6.19
CA ALA A 160 6.42 16.23 -5.51
C ALA A 160 6.31 16.18 -3.98
N ALA A 161 5.08 16.28 -3.46
CA ALA A 161 4.80 16.20 -2.04
C ALA A 161 5.10 14.82 -1.41
N PHE A 162 5.27 13.78 -2.20
CA PHE A 162 5.76 12.48 -1.71
C PHE A 162 7.24 12.50 -1.30
N SER A 163 7.98 13.54 -1.65
CA SER A 163 9.41 13.64 -1.35
C SER A 163 9.66 13.58 0.16
N GLY A 164 10.51 12.65 0.56
CA GLY A 164 10.90 12.46 1.96
C GLY A 164 10.08 11.41 2.72
N PHE A 165 9.00 10.89 2.14
CA PHE A 165 8.26 9.77 2.73
C PHE A 165 8.85 8.42 2.29
N THR A 166 8.77 7.46 3.18
CA THR A 166 9.06 6.05 2.86
C THR A 166 7.83 5.37 2.29
N GLU A 167 8.02 4.26 1.56
CA GLU A 167 6.92 3.43 1.08
C GLU A 167 5.99 3.00 2.21
N GLU A 168 6.54 2.54 3.34
CA GLU A 168 5.77 2.14 4.52
C GLU A 168 4.90 3.28 5.06
N GLN A 169 5.44 4.51 5.13
CA GLN A 169 4.68 5.67 5.60
C GLN A 169 3.51 5.99 4.67
N ILE A 170 3.73 5.93 3.36
CA ILE A 170 2.70 6.23 2.37
C ILE A 170 1.65 5.13 2.35
N CYS A 171 2.08 3.87 2.26
CA CYS A 171 1.17 2.75 2.13
C CYS A 171 0.27 2.57 3.36
N ASN A 172 0.76 2.87 4.56
CA ASN A 172 -0.05 2.80 5.79
C ASN A 172 -0.92 4.05 6.04
N ALA A 173 -0.79 5.10 5.23
CA ALA A 173 -1.58 6.32 5.37
C ALA A 173 -2.98 6.23 4.74
N VAL A 174 -3.39 5.05 4.30
CA VAL A 174 -4.61 4.83 3.52
C VAL A 174 -5.84 4.64 4.41
N PHE A 175 -6.98 5.16 3.95
CA PHE A 175 -8.31 4.94 4.50
C PHE A 175 -9.25 4.50 3.39
N VAL A 176 -10.20 3.62 3.71
CA VAL A 176 -11.20 3.12 2.76
C VAL A 176 -12.59 3.38 3.32
N ARG A 177 -13.46 3.98 2.50
CA ARG A 177 -14.85 4.17 2.84
C ARG A 177 -15.73 3.08 2.26
N PHE A 178 -16.54 2.49 3.10
CA PHE A 178 -17.58 1.53 2.75
C PHE A 178 -18.96 2.16 2.89
N GLN A 179 -19.86 1.85 1.97
CA GLN A 179 -21.28 2.17 2.04
C GLN A 179 -22.13 0.91 1.89
N ASN A 180 -23.41 1.02 2.23
CA ASN A 180 -24.34 -0.13 2.27
C ASN A 180 -23.83 -1.24 3.20
N VAL A 181 -23.22 -0.86 4.31
CA VAL A 181 -22.68 -1.82 5.28
C VAL A 181 -23.76 -2.48 6.12
N PRO A 182 -23.51 -3.67 6.70
CA PRO A 182 -24.47 -4.37 7.56
C PRO A 182 -24.81 -3.59 8.84
N GLY A 183 -25.94 -3.92 9.47
CA GLY A 183 -26.30 -3.44 10.81
C GLY A 183 -26.98 -2.06 10.86
N ASN A 184 -27.55 -1.58 9.75
CA ASN A 184 -28.19 -0.26 9.65
C ASN A 184 -27.26 0.93 9.96
N ILE A 185 -25.94 0.73 9.85
CA ILE A 185 -24.92 1.75 10.10
C ILE A 185 -24.84 2.72 8.89
N GLY A 186 -25.23 2.24 7.70
CA GLY A 186 -25.24 3.01 6.46
C GLY A 186 -23.86 3.10 5.80
N SER A 187 -22.84 3.51 6.55
CA SER A 187 -21.45 3.60 6.05
C SER A 187 -20.44 3.35 7.16
N ASP A 188 -19.26 2.88 6.79
CA ASP A 188 -18.14 2.66 7.68
C ASP A 188 -16.84 3.15 7.04
N VAL A 189 -15.80 3.31 7.82
CA VAL A 189 -14.46 3.57 7.34
C VAL A 189 -13.52 2.50 7.84
N GLY A 190 -12.71 1.99 6.94
CA GLY A 190 -11.69 1.00 7.23
C GLY A 190 -10.32 1.66 7.36
N ILE A 191 -9.55 1.12 8.28
CA ILE A 191 -8.16 1.51 8.55
C ILE A 191 -7.23 0.31 8.41
N PRO A 192 -5.93 0.52 8.16
CA PRO A 192 -4.94 -0.54 8.22
C PRO A 192 -4.93 -1.25 9.58
N THR A 193 -4.99 -2.57 9.58
CA THR A 193 -4.93 -3.38 10.82
C THR A 193 -3.54 -3.92 11.10
N SER A 194 -2.72 -4.03 10.08
CA SER A 194 -1.30 -4.39 10.18
C SER A 194 -0.58 -3.93 8.93
N SER A 195 0.57 -3.30 9.08
CA SER A 195 1.54 -3.29 8.00
C SER A 195 2.06 -4.71 7.87
N SER A 196 1.87 -5.35 6.72
CA SER A 196 2.71 -6.49 6.38
C SER A 196 4.12 -5.93 6.22
N VAL A 197 4.94 -6.08 7.26
CA VAL A 197 6.37 -5.83 7.11
C VAL A 197 6.83 -6.73 5.96
N PRO A 198 7.39 -6.21 4.86
CA PRO A 198 7.95 -7.04 3.83
C PRO A 198 8.86 -8.05 4.51
N GLU A 199 8.69 -9.33 4.20
CA GLU A 199 9.64 -10.34 4.71
C GLU A 199 11.01 -9.87 4.27
N PRO A 200 11.86 -9.43 5.21
CA PRO A 200 13.06 -8.73 4.83
C PRO A 200 13.86 -9.66 3.93
N SER A 201 14.56 -9.07 2.97
CA SER A 201 15.71 -9.69 2.30
C SER A 201 16.66 -10.41 3.27
N SER A 202 16.40 -10.32 4.58
CA SER A 202 16.94 -11.14 5.67
C SER A 202 16.89 -12.64 5.38
N ILE A 203 15.84 -13.16 4.76
CA ILE A 203 15.77 -14.59 4.39
C ILE A 203 16.74 -14.86 3.24
N LEU A 204 16.82 -13.95 2.26
CA LEU A 204 17.79 -14.08 1.17
C LEU A 204 19.22 -13.86 1.69
N LEU A 205 19.41 -12.91 2.61
CA LEU A 205 20.70 -12.66 3.27
C LEU A 205 21.08 -13.84 4.16
N LEU A 206 20.18 -14.39 4.94
CA LEU A 206 20.39 -15.56 5.77
C LEU A 206 20.69 -16.80 4.91
N GLY A 207 19.93 -17.01 3.83
CA GLY A 207 20.18 -18.09 2.88
C GLY A 207 21.53 -17.97 2.20
N SER A 208 21.92 -16.79 1.75
CA SER A 208 23.24 -16.54 1.16
C SER A 208 24.39 -16.71 2.15
N ALA A 209 24.18 -16.30 3.41
CA ALA A 209 25.15 -16.54 4.49
C ALA A 209 25.37 -18.04 4.74
N PHE A 210 24.31 -18.85 4.80
CA PHE A 210 24.43 -20.31 4.97
C PHE A 210 25.17 -20.97 3.81
N VAL A 211 24.90 -20.56 2.57
CA VAL A 211 25.62 -21.06 1.39
C VAL A 211 27.10 -20.67 1.44
N GLY A 212 27.38 -19.43 1.84
CA GLY A 212 28.75 -18.92 2.00
C GLY A 212 29.53 -19.68 3.09
N PHE A 213 28.96 -19.87 4.26
CA PHE A 213 29.57 -20.60 5.38
C PHE A 213 29.73 -22.09 5.06
N GLY A 214 28.73 -22.73 4.43
CA GLY A 214 28.81 -24.13 4.01
C GLY A 214 29.92 -24.36 2.99
N GLY A 215 30.07 -23.48 2.02
CA GLY A 215 31.16 -23.51 1.04
C GLY A 215 32.55 -23.33 1.67
N TYR A 216 32.67 -22.40 2.63
CA TYR A 216 33.91 -22.17 3.36
C TYR A 216 34.30 -23.37 4.23
N ALA A 217 33.37 -23.94 4.99
CA ALA A 217 33.60 -25.11 5.84
C ALA A 217 34.06 -26.33 5.03
N ARG A 218 33.40 -26.61 3.89
CA ARG A 218 33.76 -27.69 2.99
C ARG A 218 35.19 -27.56 2.42
N ARG A 219 35.59 -26.30 2.10
CA ARG A 219 36.95 -26.03 1.61
C ARG A 219 38.03 -26.26 2.67
N ARG A 220 37.73 -25.91 3.95
CA ARG A 220 38.65 -26.07 5.05
C ARG A 220 38.89 -27.55 5.40
N LEU A 221 37.86 -28.37 5.31
CA LEU A 221 37.94 -29.81 5.52
C LEU A 221 38.77 -30.51 4.43
N ARG A 222 38.68 -30.06 3.16
CA ARG A 222 39.51 -30.61 2.06
C ARG A 222 40.99 -30.27 2.12
N MET A 223 41.38 -29.25 2.89
CA MET A 223 42.80 -28.87 3.03
C MET A 223 43.50 -29.55 4.20
N ARG A 224 42.76 -30.32 5.03
CA ARG A 224 43.30 -31.03 6.18
C ARG A 224 43.43 -32.56 5.99
N GLY A 225 42.99 -33.10 4.92
CA GLY A 225 43.21 -34.49 4.44
C GLY A 225 44.14 -34.51 3.26
#